data_cb69d1dffdeb41475af359466be15a2e
#
_entry.id   cb69d1dffdeb41475af359466be15a2e
#
_cell.length_a   1.000
_cell.length_b   1.000
_cell.length_c   1.000
_cell.angle_alpha   90.00
_cell.angle_beta   90.00
_cell.angle_gamma   90.00
#
_symmetry.space_group_name_H-M   'P 1'
#
loop_
_entity.id
_entity.type
_entity.pdbx_description
1 polymer ?
#
loop_
_entity_poly.entity_id
_entity_poly.type
_entity_poly.pdbx_seq_one_letter_code
_entity_poly.pdbx_strand_id
1 'polypeptide(L)'
;MNITVISVGKIKEKYFTAAIDEYSKRLSRFAKLNIIELADEKIPDNASEKEIEQIKEKEGNKILAKLPQNSFVVTLCIEGKEHSSEELAKKIADISMTSSHITFIIGGSLGLSDTVKSKSALRLSFGKMTLPHQLMRVVLLEQIYRAFKINNNESYHK
;
A
#
# COMPACT_ATOMS: atom_id res chain seq x y z
N MET A 1 0.96 -3.78 16.77
CA MET A 1 0.40 -3.66 15.40
C MET A 1 1.44 -4.09 14.40
N ASN A 2 1.08 -4.98 13.52
CA ASN A 2 1.91 -5.35 12.36
C ASN A 2 1.37 -4.64 11.12
N ILE A 3 2.28 -4.06 10.34
CA ILE A 3 1.95 -3.42 9.06
C ILE A 3 2.77 -4.12 7.97
N THR A 4 2.09 -4.64 6.98
CA THR A 4 2.74 -5.17 5.78
C THR A 4 2.41 -4.29 4.58
N VAL A 5 3.40 -3.95 3.79
CA VAL A 5 3.21 -3.27 2.51
C VAL A 5 3.69 -4.20 1.41
N ILE A 6 2.77 -4.63 0.56
CA ILE A 6 3.08 -5.44 -0.61
C ILE A 6 3.01 -4.53 -1.83
N SER A 7 4.06 -4.49 -2.61
CA SER A 7 4.10 -3.66 -3.81
C SER A 7 4.69 -4.41 -5.00
N VAL A 8 4.12 -4.16 -6.17
CA VAL A 8 4.61 -4.68 -7.44
C VAL A 8 5.60 -3.69 -8.02
N GLY A 9 6.76 -4.21 -8.41
CA GLY A 9 7.90 -3.41 -8.88
C GLY A 9 8.93 -3.20 -7.77
N LYS A 10 10.17 -3.04 -8.18
CA LYS A 10 11.29 -2.79 -7.28
C LYS A 10 11.70 -1.34 -7.31
N ILE A 11 12.14 -0.82 -6.18
CA ILE A 11 12.70 0.52 -6.13
C ILE A 11 14.10 0.51 -6.70
N LYS A 12 14.35 1.40 -7.67
CA LYS A 12 15.65 1.55 -8.34
C LYS A 12 16.40 2.79 -7.90
N GLU A 13 15.67 3.83 -7.50
CA GLU A 13 16.26 5.13 -7.19
C GLU A 13 16.69 5.21 -5.74
N LYS A 14 17.93 5.62 -5.50
CA LYS A 14 18.50 5.73 -4.14
C LYS A 14 17.75 6.71 -3.26
N TYR A 15 17.20 7.80 -3.83
CA TYR A 15 16.44 8.76 -3.06
C TYR A 15 15.11 8.19 -2.55
N PHE A 16 14.47 7.29 -3.30
CA PHE A 16 13.28 6.58 -2.81
C PHE A 16 13.64 5.56 -1.73
N THR A 17 14.71 4.80 -1.92
CA THR A 17 15.20 3.86 -0.90
C THR A 17 15.51 4.59 0.39
N ALA A 18 16.23 5.72 0.32
CA ALA A 18 16.55 6.53 1.49
C ALA A 18 15.29 7.05 2.20
N ALA A 19 14.30 7.50 1.44
CA ALA A 19 13.03 7.98 2.01
C ALA A 19 12.27 6.84 2.71
N ILE A 20 12.20 5.67 2.09
CA ILE A 20 11.55 4.48 2.68
C ILE A 20 12.27 4.05 3.95
N ASP A 21 13.59 4.03 3.95
CA ASP A 21 14.38 3.68 5.13
C ASP A 21 14.11 4.65 6.28
N GLU A 22 14.01 5.95 5.99
CA GLU A 22 13.73 6.96 7.01
C GLU A 22 12.34 6.77 7.63
N TYR A 23 11.31 6.59 6.81
CA TYR A 23 9.96 6.35 7.33
C TYR A 23 9.83 5.00 8.03
N SER A 24 10.52 3.97 7.54
CA SER A 24 10.57 2.66 8.20
C SER A 24 11.16 2.78 9.60
N LYS A 25 12.24 3.54 9.73
CA LYS A 25 12.87 3.83 11.02
C LYS A 25 11.91 4.56 11.96
N ARG A 26 11.24 5.60 11.48
CA ARG A 26 10.25 6.34 12.28
C ARG A 26 9.09 5.45 12.72
N LEU A 27 8.60 4.61 11.82
CA LEU A 27 7.47 3.70 12.10
C LEU A 27 7.83 2.58 13.08
N SER A 28 9.09 2.19 13.18
CA SER A 28 9.52 1.09 14.06
C SER A 28 9.15 1.30 15.53
N ARG A 29 8.96 2.53 15.93
CA ARG A 29 8.52 2.91 17.28
C ARG A 29 7.06 2.53 17.54
N PHE A 30 6.24 2.48 16.51
CA PHE A 30 4.77 2.30 16.63
C PHE A 30 4.29 0.94 16.15
N ALA A 31 4.97 0.35 15.17
CA ALA A 31 4.51 -0.86 14.52
C ALA A 31 5.69 -1.69 14.00
N LYS A 32 5.46 -2.97 13.86
CA LYS A 32 6.38 -3.85 13.14
C LYS A 32 6.05 -3.76 11.66
N LEU A 33 6.93 -3.13 10.89
CA LEU A 33 6.76 -2.93 9.45
C LEU A 33 7.47 -4.03 8.66
N ASN A 34 6.76 -4.62 7.71
CA ASN A 34 7.31 -5.56 6.74
C ASN A 34 6.98 -5.06 5.33
N ILE A 35 8.00 -4.88 4.49
CA ILE A 35 7.84 -4.46 3.10
C ILE A 35 8.21 -5.62 2.19
N ILE A 36 7.27 -5.99 1.32
CA ILE A 36 7.44 -7.07 0.35
C ILE A 36 7.40 -6.46 -1.04
N GLU A 37 8.52 -6.53 -1.76
CA GLU A 37 8.59 -6.12 -3.16
C GLU A 37 8.45 -7.35 -4.05
N LEU A 38 7.54 -7.27 -5.01
CA LEU A 38 7.33 -8.32 -6.00
C LEU A 38 7.81 -7.82 -7.36
N ALA A 39 8.44 -8.70 -8.13
CA ALA A 39 8.85 -8.36 -9.48
C ALA A 39 7.61 -8.07 -10.35
N ASP A 40 7.65 -6.97 -11.07
CA ASP A 40 6.62 -6.64 -12.06
C ASP A 40 6.74 -7.55 -13.29
N GLU A 41 5.61 -7.79 -13.94
CA GLU A 41 5.58 -8.50 -15.22
C GLU A 41 5.94 -7.54 -16.36
N LYS A 42 6.59 -8.07 -17.40
CA LYS A 42 6.91 -7.29 -18.58
C LYS A 42 5.63 -6.98 -19.36
N ILE A 43 5.45 -5.71 -19.73
CA ILE A 43 4.30 -5.26 -20.52
C ILE A 43 4.76 -5.14 -21.97
N PRO A 44 4.18 -5.91 -22.93
CA PRO A 44 4.50 -5.76 -24.35
C PRO A 44 4.08 -4.38 -24.88
N ASP A 45 4.81 -3.85 -25.85
CA ASP A 45 4.38 -2.68 -26.59
C ASP A 45 3.05 -2.99 -27.30
N ASN A 46 2.10 -2.04 -27.27
CA ASN A 46 0.76 -2.22 -27.85
C ASN A 46 0.01 -3.45 -27.30
N ALA A 47 0.14 -3.74 -25.99
CA ALA A 47 -0.57 -4.85 -25.36
C ALA A 47 -2.08 -4.73 -25.55
N SER A 48 -2.75 -5.82 -25.91
CA SER A 48 -4.20 -5.90 -26.00
C SER A 48 -4.82 -5.85 -24.59
N GLU A 49 -6.11 -5.57 -24.51
CA GLU A 49 -6.85 -5.63 -23.24
C GLU A 49 -6.73 -6.99 -22.58
N LYS A 50 -6.77 -8.07 -23.34
CA LYS A 50 -6.61 -9.43 -22.84
C LYS A 50 -5.22 -9.66 -22.27
N GLU A 51 -4.18 -9.17 -22.93
CA GLU A 51 -2.80 -9.28 -22.44
C GLU A 51 -2.63 -8.46 -21.14
N ILE A 52 -3.19 -7.27 -21.07
CA ILE A 52 -3.18 -6.44 -19.86
C ILE A 52 -3.85 -7.18 -18.70
N GLU A 53 -5.03 -7.77 -18.91
CA GLU A 53 -5.72 -8.55 -17.87
C GLU A 53 -4.92 -9.77 -17.43
N GLN A 54 -4.24 -10.45 -18.34
CA GLN A 54 -3.38 -11.59 -18.01
C GLN A 54 -2.17 -11.16 -17.16
N ILE A 55 -1.58 -10.02 -17.48
CA ILE A 55 -0.46 -9.46 -16.70
C ILE A 55 -0.93 -9.10 -15.29
N LYS A 56 -2.06 -8.42 -15.18
CA LYS A 56 -2.66 -8.05 -13.89
C LYS A 56 -2.97 -9.29 -13.04
N GLU A 57 -3.49 -10.35 -13.64
CA GLU A 57 -3.76 -11.61 -12.94
C GLU A 57 -2.47 -12.30 -12.47
N LYS A 58 -1.42 -12.31 -13.28
CA LYS A 58 -0.12 -12.86 -12.86
C LYS A 58 0.47 -12.10 -11.68
N GLU A 59 0.46 -10.77 -11.76
CA GLU A 59 0.91 -9.92 -10.65
C GLU A 59 0.03 -10.13 -9.43
N GLY A 60 -1.27 -10.21 -9.62
CA GLY A 60 -2.25 -10.48 -8.56
C GLY A 60 -2.02 -11.81 -7.85
N ASN A 61 -1.71 -12.86 -8.58
CA ASN A 61 -1.42 -14.16 -8.00
C ASN A 61 -0.16 -14.11 -7.11
N LYS A 62 0.87 -13.36 -7.51
CA LYS A 62 2.05 -13.13 -6.68
C LYS A 62 1.70 -12.41 -5.38
N ILE A 63 0.84 -11.40 -5.47
CA ILE A 63 0.35 -10.65 -4.30
C ILE A 63 -0.39 -11.58 -3.35
N LEU A 64 -1.35 -12.33 -3.85
CA LEU A 64 -2.18 -13.23 -3.04
C LEU A 64 -1.34 -14.30 -2.34
N ALA A 65 -0.29 -14.80 -3.01
CA ALA A 65 0.62 -15.79 -2.42
C ALA A 65 1.41 -15.24 -1.22
N LYS A 66 1.57 -13.92 -1.13
CA LYS A 66 2.30 -13.25 -0.04
C LYS A 66 1.38 -12.60 1.00
N LEU A 67 0.08 -12.67 0.80
CA LEU A 67 -0.88 -12.01 1.68
C LEU A 67 -0.92 -12.73 3.05
N PRO A 68 -0.60 -12.01 4.15
CA PRO A 68 -0.69 -12.60 5.48
C PRO A 68 -2.12 -13.01 5.82
N GLN A 69 -2.25 -14.15 6.48
CA GLN A 69 -3.54 -14.60 6.98
C GLN A 69 -4.04 -13.68 8.09
N ASN A 70 -5.35 -13.49 8.15
CA ASN A 70 -6.01 -12.70 9.20
C ASN A 70 -5.55 -11.24 9.27
N SER A 71 -5.08 -10.68 8.16
CA SER A 71 -4.78 -9.25 8.07
C SER A 71 -5.96 -8.49 7.51
N PHE A 72 -6.12 -7.25 7.95
CA PHE A 72 -7.06 -6.31 7.35
C PHE A 72 -6.43 -5.77 6.07
N VAL A 73 -7.02 -6.09 4.91
CA VAL A 73 -6.43 -5.77 3.61
C VAL A 73 -6.93 -4.44 3.08
N VAL A 74 -5.99 -3.54 2.79
CA VAL A 74 -6.25 -2.24 2.18
C VAL A 74 -5.57 -2.22 0.81
N THR A 75 -6.35 -2.08 -0.25
CA THR A 75 -5.80 -1.89 -1.60
C THR A 75 -5.78 -0.41 -1.96
N LEU A 76 -4.69 0.06 -2.57
CA LEU A 76 -4.60 1.41 -3.09
C LEU A 76 -5.16 1.43 -4.50
N CYS A 77 -6.25 2.16 -4.70
CA CYS A 77 -6.97 2.26 -5.97
C CYS A 77 -7.41 3.70 -6.20
N ILE A 78 -7.26 4.21 -7.43
CA ILE A 78 -7.74 5.57 -7.77
C ILE A 78 -9.24 5.69 -7.52
N GLU A 79 -10.00 4.64 -7.85
CA GLU A 79 -11.46 4.57 -7.68
C GLU A 79 -11.90 4.24 -6.24
N GLY A 80 -10.96 4.14 -5.31
CA GLY A 80 -11.28 3.87 -3.91
C GLY A 80 -11.84 5.08 -3.18
N LYS A 81 -12.05 4.91 -1.88
CA LYS A 81 -12.54 5.98 -1.01
C LYS A 81 -11.38 6.89 -0.58
N GLU A 82 -11.56 8.18 -0.78
CA GLU A 82 -10.63 9.20 -0.28
C GLU A 82 -10.84 9.42 1.22
N HIS A 83 -9.75 9.68 1.93
CA HIS A 83 -9.75 9.98 3.36
C HIS A 83 -8.83 11.17 3.62
N SER A 84 -9.19 11.99 4.59
CA SER A 84 -8.23 12.93 5.17
C SER A 84 -7.20 12.16 6.01
N SER A 85 -6.11 12.80 6.40
CA SER A 85 -5.12 12.18 7.28
C SER A 85 -5.73 11.79 8.63
N GLU A 86 -6.62 12.62 9.16
CA GLU A 86 -7.33 12.34 10.41
C GLU A 86 -8.32 11.18 10.27
N GLU A 87 -9.03 11.09 9.15
CA GLU A 87 -9.93 9.98 8.86
C GLU A 87 -9.16 8.66 8.72
N LEU A 88 -8.01 8.69 8.05
CA LEU A 88 -7.15 7.52 7.94
C LEU A 88 -6.61 7.10 9.32
N ALA A 89 -6.18 8.06 10.13
CA ALA A 89 -5.72 7.78 11.50
C ALA A 89 -6.82 7.11 12.33
N LYS A 90 -8.05 7.66 12.28
CA LYS A 90 -9.20 7.07 12.95
C LYS A 90 -9.47 5.66 12.43
N LYS A 91 -9.42 5.46 11.13
CA LYS A 91 -9.64 4.14 10.52
C LYS A 91 -8.62 3.11 10.99
N ILE A 92 -7.34 3.48 11.07
CA ILE A 92 -6.29 2.61 11.59
C ILE A 92 -6.54 2.27 13.07
N ALA A 93 -6.93 3.26 13.88
CA ALA A 93 -7.29 3.02 15.27
C ALA A 93 -8.46 2.04 15.40
N ASP A 94 -9.52 2.24 14.63
CA ASP A 94 -10.70 1.37 14.64
C ASP A 94 -10.33 -0.07 14.22
N ILE A 95 -9.52 -0.23 13.17
CA ILE A 95 -9.04 -1.55 12.72
C ILE A 95 -8.22 -2.22 13.82
N SER A 96 -7.38 -1.48 14.54
CA SER A 96 -6.51 -2.04 15.57
C SER A 96 -7.28 -2.64 16.75
N MET A 97 -8.55 -2.29 16.91
CA MET A 97 -9.41 -2.87 17.95
C MET A 97 -9.82 -4.32 17.63
N THR A 98 -9.82 -4.69 16.35
CA THR A 98 -10.29 -6.02 15.91
C THR A 98 -9.23 -6.81 15.14
N SER A 99 -8.16 -6.17 14.69
CA SER A 99 -7.09 -6.80 13.94
C SER A 99 -5.73 -6.29 14.41
N SER A 100 -4.80 -7.20 14.60
CA SER A 100 -3.42 -6.87 14.95
C SER A 100 -2.53 -6.66 13.71
N HIS A 101 -3.08 -6.83 12.51
CA HIS A 101 -2.32 -6.79 11.27
C HIS A 101 -3.08 -6.06 10.16
N ILE A 102 -2.46 -5.07 9.55
CA ILE A 102 -2.97 -4.37 8.37
C ILE A 102 -2.00 -4.61 7.22
N THR A 103 -2.54 -5.00 6.06
CA THR A 103 -1.75 -5.16 4.84
C THR A 103 -2.20 -4.14 3.80
N PHE A 104 -1.28 -3.29 3.35
CA PHE A 104 -1.50 -2.35 2.26
C PHE A 104 -0.92 -2.93 0.98
N ILE A 105 -1.68 -2.84 -0.11
CA ILE A 105 -1.27 -3.38 -1.41
C ILE A 105 -1.19 -2.25 -2.43
N ILE A 106 -0.03 -2.12 -3.06
CA ILE A 106 0.24 -1.15 -4.14
C ILE A 106 0.50 -1.95 -5.41
N GLY A 107 -0.31 -1.71 -6.44
CA GLY A 107 -0.14 -2.36 -7.74
C GLY A 107 1.01 -1.78 -8.55
N GLY A 108 1.32 -2.44 -9.66
CA GLY A 108 2.26 -1.94 -10.65
C GLY A 108 1.65 -0.88 -11.56
N SER A 109 2.27 -0.62 -12.70
CA SER A 109 1.84 0.44 -13.63
C SER A 109 0.45 0.22 -14.24
N LEU A 110 -0.03 -1.02 -14.30
CA LEU A 110 -1.37 -1.35 -14.80
C LEU A 110 -2.44 -1.38 -13.71
N GLY A 111 -2.05 -1.17 -12.45
CA GLY A 111 -2.97 -1.27 -11.32
C GLY A 111 -3.16 -2.69 -10.82
N LEU A 112 -4.17 -2.90 -9.99
CA LEU A 112 -4.47 -4.19 -9.38
C LEU A 112 -5.56 -4.95 -10.16
N SER A 113 -5.46 -6.28 -10.17
CA SER A 113 -6.51 -7.13 -10.72
C SER A 113 -7.78 -7.05 -9.89
N ASP A 114 -8.93 -7.39 -10.49
CA ASP A 114 -10.19 -7.46 -9.78
C ASP A 114 -10.17 -8.52 -8.68
N THR A 115 -9.44 -9.62 -8.88
CA THR A 115 -9.27 -10.67 -7.87
C THR A 115 -8.61 -10.14 -6.62
N VAL A 116 -7.54 -9.34 -6.75
CA VAL A 116 -6.88 -8.70 -5.60
C VAL A 116 -7.81 -7.69 -4.93
N LYS A 117 -8.46 -6.84 -5.73
CA LYS A 117 -9.41 -5.84 -5.21
C LYS A 117 -10.56 -6.48 -4.43
N SER A 118 -11.01 -7.65 -4.86
CA SER A 118 -12.10 -8.39 -4.18
C SER A 118 -11.70 -8.87 -2.77
N LYS A 119 -10.42 -8.99 -2.49
CA LYS A 119 -9.91 -9.37 -1.16
C LYS A 119 -9.78 -8.19 -0.20
N SER A 120 -9.92 -6.96 -0.69
CA SER A 120 -9.76 -5.79 0.17
C SER A 120 -10.98 -5.55 1.05
N ALA A 121 -10.70 -5.28 2.33
CA ALA A 121 -11.69 -4.77 3.27
C ALA A 121 -11.88 -3.25 3.11
N LEU A 122 -10.88 -2.58 2.55
CA LEU A 122 -10.93 -1.15 2.25
C LEU A 122 -10.17 -0.89 0.95
N ARG A 123 -10.80 -0.15 0.03
CA ARG A 123 -10.14 0.40 -1.15
C ARG A 123 -9.86 1.86 -0.87
N LEU A 124 -8.58 2.20 -0.74
CA LEU A 124 -8.12 3.53 -0.36
C LEU A 124 -7.64 4.28 -1.59
N SER A 125 -8.12 5.52 -1.77
CA SER A 125 -7.65 6.42 -2.83
C SER A 125 -6.90 7.61 -2.26
N PHE A 126 -5.77 7.94 -2.89
CA PHE A 126 -5.01 9.16 -2.61
C PHE A 126 -5.39 10.30 -3.57
N GLY A 127 -6.48 10.14 -4.30
CA GLY A 127 -6.99 11.12 -5.25
C GLY A 127 -7.01 10.60 -6.67
N LYS A 128 -7.43 11.47 -7.59
CA LYS A 128 -7.63 11.11 -9.01
C LYS A 128 -6.32 11.15 -9.82
N MET A 129 -5.29 11.80 -9.30
CA MET A 129 -3.99 11.86 -9.96
C MET A 129 -3.25 10.55 -9.82
N THR A 130 -2.64 10.09 -10.91
CA THR A 130 -1.77 8.92 -10.90
C THR A 130 -0.39 9.32 -10.41
N LEU A 131 0.11 8.60 -9.41
CA LEU A 131 1.48 8.76 -8.92
C LEU A 131 2.33 7.56 -9.33
N PRO A 132 3.63 7.74 -9.61
CA PRO A 132 4.52 6.60 -9.81
C PRO A 132 4.48 5.67 -8.59
N HIS A 133 4.47 4.36 -8.82
CA HIS A 133 4.35 3.38 -7.73
C HIS A 133 5.47 3.50 -6.68
N GLN A 134 6.68 3.90 -7.08
CA GLN A 134 7.79 4.09 -6.14
C GLN A 134 7.54 5.27 -5.20
N LEU A 135 7.06 6.39 -5.74
CA LEU A 135 6.68 7.56 -4.95
C LEU A 135 5.49 7.24 -4.05
N MET A 136 4.53 6.48 -4.56
CA MET A 136 3.34 6.10 -3.79
C MET A 136 3.70 5.34 -2.51
N ARG A 137 4.75 4.52 -2.53
CA ARG A 137 5.22 3.83 -1.32
C ARG A 137 5.68 4.82 -0.25
N VAL A 138 6.43 5.84 -0.66
CA VAL A 138 6.90 6.89 0.27
C VAL A 138 5.70 7.64 0.85
N VAL A 139 4.76 8.04 0.00
CA VAL A 139 3.55 8.76 0.41
C VAL A 139 2.73 7.91 1.39
N LEU A 140 2.56 6.63 1.10
CA LEU A 140 1.83 5.71 1.99
C LEU A 140 2.51 5.61 3.35
N LEU A 141 3.81 5.37 3.39
CA LEU A 141 4.54 5.25 4.66
C LEU A 141 4.48 6.55 5.47
N GLU A 142 4.55 7.71 4.80
CA GLU A 142 4.40 9.00 5.45
C GLU A 142 3.01 9.11 6.10
N GLN A 143 1.95 8.73 5.40
CA GLN A 143 0.59 8.83 5.93
C GLN A 143 0.33 7.81 7.05
N ILE A 144 0.91 6.62 6.99
CA ILE A 144 0.83 5.65 8.09
C ILE A 144 1.55 6.21 9.33
N TYR A 145 2.74 6.76 9.16
CA TYR A 145 3.48 7.41 10.24
C TYR A 145 2.68 8.56 10.86
N ARG A 146 2.13 9.42 10.01
CA ARG A 146 1.28 10.55 10.44
C ARG A 146 0.07 10.06 11.23
N ALA A 147 -0.57 8.97 10.79
CA ALA A 147 -1.70 8.38 11.49
C ALA A 147 -1.34 7.95 12.92
N PHE A 148 -0.19 7.30 13.10
CA PHE A 148 0.27 6.92 14.44
C PHE A 148 0.60 8.14 15.31
N LYS A 149 1.17 9.19 14.72
CA LYS A 149 1.43 10.45 15.45
C LYS A 149 0.12 11.10 15.91
N ILE A 150 -0.89 11.14 15.06
CA ILE A 150 -2.22 11.66 15.40
C ILE A 150 -2.84 10.81 16.53
N ASN A 151 -2.83 9.49 16.39
CA ASN A 151 -3.45 8.57 17.35
C ASN A 151 -2.77 8.60 18.74
N ASN A 152 -1.50 8.95 18.79
CA ASN A 152 -0.75 9.08 20.05
C ASN A 152 -0.70 10.51 20.58
N ASN A 153 -1.47 11.42 20.00
CA ASN A 153 -1.50 12.84 20.37
C ASN A 153 -0.13 13.52 20.37
N GLU A 154 0.73 13.08 19.46
CA GLU A 154 2.07 13.64 19.31
C GLU A 154 2.08 14.76 18.26
N SER A 155 2.92 15.77 18.50
CA SER A 155 3.07 16.90 17.59
C SER A 155 3.73 16.46 16.28
N TYR A 156 3.01 16.54 15.19
CA TYR A 156 3.47 16.29 13.82
C TYR A 156 2.46 16.84 12.81
N HIS A 157 1.23 16.39 12.90
CA HIS A 157 0.13 16.85 12.04
C HIS A 157 -0.35 18.23 12.49
N LYS A 158 -0.54 19.12 11.51
CA LYS A 158 -1.01 20.49 11.75
C LYS A 158 -2.25 20.83 10.93
#